data_4bad6df8340c9d160d79275596c98871
#
_entry.id   4bad6df8340c9d160d79275596c98871
#
_cell.length_a   1.000
_cell.length_b   1.000
_cell.length_c   1.000
_cell.angle_alpha   90.00
_cell.angle_beta   90.00
_cell.angle_gamma   90.00
#
_symmetry.space_group_name_H-M   'P 1'
#
loop_
_entity.id
_entity.type
_entity.pdbx_description
1 polymer ?
#
loop_
_entity_poly.entity_id
_entity_poly.type
_entity_poly.pdbx_seq_one_letter_code
_entity_poly.pdbx_strand_id
1 'polypeptide(L)'
;IAVNIPLSYQNKQKILEALTLEERYEVLGAILGNEIEIMQIGRDLQKKVKARIDKNQREYILREQLKLIREELGEDNTADDAEEFKKKLQELQAGDEVKEKISKEIERFKNTNSNVSENAVLRGYIETMLALPWEKKSTDSDDLKEAWKVLQEGHYGLKDVKERVMEFLSVRKLTHKGKSPILCLVGPPGTGKTSIARSIAEAMHKKYVRICLGGVRDEAEIRGHRKTYVGAMPGRITAALQQAGVSNPLMLLDEIDKTSSDYKGDTASALLEVLD
;
A
#
# COMPACT_ATOMS: atom_id res chain seq x y z
N ILE A 1 4.14 70.00 7.66
CA ILE A 1 3.52 68.91 6.94
C ILE A 1 4.44 67.70 6.96
N ALA A 2 5.69 67.77 6.47
CA ALA A 2 6.61 66.62 6.37
C ALA A 2 6.97 65.96 7.72
N VAL A 3 6.92 66.66 8.84
CA VAL A 3 7.19 66.13 10.19
C VAL A 3 6.08 65.21 10.68
N ASN A 4 4.84 65.53 10.35
CA ASN A 4 3.64 64.81 10.86
C ASN A 4 3.21 63.63 9.97
N ILE A 5 3.91 63.37 8.87
CA ILE A 5 3.64 62.24 7.99
C ILE A 5 4.67 61.13 8.27
N PRO A 6 4.28 59.84 8.33
CA PRO A 6 5.18 58.73 8.59
C PRO A 6 6.03 58.41 7.37
N LEU A 7 6.87 59.35 6.94
CA LEU A 7 7.84 59.18 5.87
C LEU A 7 9.12 58.53 6.38
N SER A 8 9.83 57.81 5.51
CA SER A 8 11.15 57.26 5.81
C SER A 8 12.16 58.40 6.11
N TYR A 9 13.17 58.12 6.94
CA TYR A 9 14.21 59.09 7.25
C TYR A 9 14.86 59.65 5.99
N GLN A 10 15.12 58.81 4.99
CA GLN A 10 15.72 59.22 3.71
C GLN A 10 14.85 60.23 2.95
N ASN A 11 13.52 60.03 2.95
CA ASN A 11 12.59 60.93 2.29
C ASN A 11 12.47 62.26 3.04
N LYS A 12 12.51 62.23 4.37
CA LYS A 12 12.56 63.48 5.19
C LYS A 12 13.83 64.27 4.93
N GLN A 13 14.97 63.57 4.78
CA GLN A 13 16.26 64.21 4.49
C GLN A 13 16.26 64.88 3.11
N LYS A 14 15.70 64.27 2.07
CA LYS A 14 15.60 64.89 0.73
C LYS A 14 14.79 66.21 0.76
N ILE A 15 13.72 66.26 1.55
CA ILE A 15 12.93 67.50 1.70
C ILE A 15 13.73 68.58 2.42
N LEU A 16 14.59 68.26 3.38
CA LEU A 16 15.43 69.21 4.11
C LEU A 16 16.59 69.72 3.22
N GLU A 17 17.11 68.95 2.32
CA GLU A 17 18.20 69.30 1.41
C GLU A 17 17.77 70.29 0.32
N ALA A 18 16.46 70.36 0.00
CA ALA A 18 15.94 71.32 -0.95
C ALA A 18 16.07 72.77 -0.35
N LEU A 19 16.72 73.63 -1.09
CA LEU A 19 17.06 75.01 -0.59
C LEU A 19 15.92 76.00 -0.70
N THR A 20 15.14 75.93 -1.78
CA THR A 20 14.00 76.83 -2.02
C THR A 20 12.67 76.26 -1.56
N LEU A 21 11.69 77.10 -1.30
CA LEU A 21 10.36 76.68 -0.87
C LEU A 21 9.65 75.89 -2.01
N GLU A 22 9.84 76.30 -3.24
CA GLU A 22 9.26 75.67 -4.42
C GLU A 22 9.78 74.23 -4.59
N GLU A 23 11.09 74.04 -4.57
CA GLU A 23 11.73 72.71 -4.63
C GLU A 23 11.25 71.79 -3.48
N ARG A 24 11.03 72.31 -2.27
CA ARG A 24 10.48 71.51 -1.16
C ARG A 24 9.07 71.00 -1.42
N TYR A 25 8.23 71.82 -2.05
CA TYR A 25 6.89 71.42 -2.44
C TYR A 25 6.88 70.37 -3.55
N GLU A 26 7.76 70.50 -4.55
CA GLU A 26 7.88 69.53 -5.61
C GLU A 26 8.37 68.18 -5.10
N VAL A 27 9.43 68.15 -4.30
CA VAL A 27 9.96 66.94 -3.68
C VAL A 27 8.94 66.31 -2.74
N LEU A 28 8.23 67.06 -1.94
CA LEU A 28 7.18 66.56 -1.06
C LEU A 28 6.03 65.98 -1.87
N GLY A 29 5.61 66.63 -2.95
CA GLY A 29 4.53 66.17 -3.82
C GLY A 29 4.87 64.81 -4.49
N ALA A 30 6.09 64.68 -5.00
CA ALA A 30 6.57 63.44 -5.58
C ALA A 30 6.64 62.28 -4.56
N ILE A 31 7.14 62.57 -3.33
CA ILE A 31 7.20 61.56 -2.27
C ILE A 31 5.79 61.12 -1.84
N LEU A 32 4.85 62.04 -1.68
CA LEU A 32 3.47 61.74 -1.31
C LEU A 32 2.75 60.97 -2.40
N GLY A 33 2.99 61.27 -3.68
CA GLY A 33 2.46 60.53 -4.82
C GLY A 33 2.87 59.07 -4.75
N ASN A 34 4.14 58.80 -4.56
CA ASN A 34 4.66 57.43 -4.44
C ASN A 34 4.11 56.70 -3.21
N GLU A 35 3.99 57.36 -2.06
CA GLU A 35 3.42 56.75 -0.84
C GLU A 35 1.94 56.38 -1.04
N ILE A 36 1.17 57.20 -1.71
CA ILE A 36 -0.24 56.93 -2.05
C ILE A 36 -0.32 55.68 -2.96
N GLU A 37 0.53 55.60 -3.96
CA GLU A 37 0.57 54.47 -4.87
C GLU A 37 0.92 53.16 -4.16
N ILE A 38 1.94 53.19 -3.28
CA ILE A 38 2.32 52.03 -2.43
C ILE A 38 1.15 51.61 -1.53
N MET A 39 0.45 52.58 -0.89
CA MET A 39 -0.71 52.27 -0.07
C MET A 39 -1.87 51.67 -0.85
N GLN A 40 -2.10 52.12 -2.09
CA GLN A 40 -3.13 51.57 -2.96
C GLN A 40 -2.83 50.15 -3.34
N ILE A 41 -1.57 49.85 -3.76
CA ILE A 41 -1.12 48.47 -4.05
C ILE A 41 -1.26 47.58 -2.82
N GLY A 42 -0.87 48.09 -1.63
CA GLY A 42 -1.00 47.35 -0.37
C GLY A 42 -2.47 46.99 -0.03
N ARG A 43 -3.40 47.92 -0.22
CA ARG A 43 -4.83 47.69 -0.02
C ARG A 43 -5.40 46.68 -1.01
N ASP A 44 -5.01 46.75 -2.27
CA ASP A 44 -5.48 45.82 -3.29
C ASP A 44 -4.93 44.41 -3.08
N LEU A 45 -3.68 44.31 -2.63
CA LEU A 45 -3.08 43.02 -2.24
C LEU A 45 -3.81 42.41 -1.05
N GLN A 46 -4.08 43.23 0.01
CA GLN A 46 -4.84 42.76 1.17
C GLN A 46 -6.25 42.27 0.79
N LYS A 47 -6.96 43.01 -0.10
CA LYS A 47 -8.28 42.59 -0.61
C LYS A 47 -8.19 41.24 -1.34
N LYS A 48 -7.19 41.06 -2.23
CA LYS A 48 -6.98 39.82 -2.96
C LYS A 48 -6.63 38.66 -2.04
N VAL A 49 -5.76 38.88 -1.04
CA VAL A 49 -5.40 37.85 -0.05
C VAL A 49 -6.62 37.47 0.78
N LYS A 50 -7.39 38.45 1.29
CA LYS A 50 -8.60 38.17 2.04
C LYS A 50 -9.63 37.39 1.22
N ALA A 51 -9.90 37.79 0.00
CA ALA A 51 -10.83 37.09 -0.89
C ALA A 51 -10.38 35.64 -1.18
N ARG A 52 -9.08 35.39 -1.28
CA ARG A 52 -8.54 34.04 -1.47
C ARG A 52 -8.66 33.18 -0.21
N ILE A 53 -8.43 33.76 0.96
CA ILE A 53 -8.62 33.07 2.25
C ILE A 53 -10.10 32.72 2.44
N ASP A 54 -11.01 33.69 2.23
CA ASP A 54 -12.45 33.50 2.39
C ASP A 54 -12.97 32.41 1.42
N LYS A 55 -12.46 32.40 0.19
CA LYS A 55 -12.79 31.34 -0.79
C LYS A 55 -12.31 29.96 -0.33
N ASN A 56 -11.07 29.85 0.14
CA ASN A 56 -10.51 28.57 0.61
C ASN A 56 -11.25 28.07 1.87
N GLN A 57 -11.57 28.97 2.81
CA GLN A 57 -12.35 28.62 4.00
C GLN A 57 -13.75 28.13 3.64
N ARG A 58 -14.43 28.83 2.72
CA ARG A 58 -15.74 28.40 2.25
C ARG A 58 -15.70 27.03 1.55
N GLU A 59 -14.69 26.79 0.72
CA GLU A 59 -14.49 25.50 0.06
C GLU A 59 -14.24 24.38 1.08
N TYR A 60 -13.44 24.64 2.11
CA TYR A 60 -13.20 23.70 3.20
C TYR A 60 -14.49 23.36 3.95
N ILE A 61 -15.26 24.37 4.37
CA ILE A 61 -16.53 24.16 5.07
C ILE A 61 -17.52 23.37 4.21
N LEU A 62 -17.62 23.70 2.93
CA LEU A 62 -18.51 22.97 2.02
C LEU A 62 -18.09 21.51 1.86
N ARG A 63 -16.80 21.21 1.82
CA ARG A 63 -16.29 19.84 1.76
C ARG A 63 -16.60 19.05 3.03
N GLU A 64 -16.43 19.68 4.21
CA GLU A 64 -16.79 19.06 5.49
C GLU A 64 -18.30 18.82 5.62
N GLN A 65 -19.13 19.78 5.22
CA GLN A 65 -20.58 19.60 5.19
C GLN A 65 -20.99 18.46 4.25
N LEU A 66 -20.38 18.39 3.06
CA LEU A 66 -20.66 17.33 2.10
C LEU A 66 -20.23 15.96 2.64
N LYS A 67 -19.11 15.91 3.38
CA LYS A 67 -18.66 14.68 4.06
C LYS A 67 -19.66 14.22 5.12
N LEU A 68 -20.11 15.13 5.99
CA LEU A 68 -21.12 14.83 7.02
C LEU A 68 -22.45 14.38 6.41
N ILE A 69 -22.91 15.06 5.36
CA ILE A 69 -24.14 14.66 4.65
C ILE A 69 -24.01 13.27 4.03
N ARG A 70 -22.85 12.95 3.45
CA ARG A 70 -22.58 11.62 2.89
C ARG A 70 -22.52 10.53 3.97
N GLU A 71 -21.89 10.84 5.11
CA GLU A 71 -21.87 9.94 6.29
C GLU A 71 -23.29 9.68 6.81
N GLU A 72 -24.15 10.71 6.91
CA GLU A 72 -25.54 10.56 7.31
C GLU A 72 -26.41 9.79 6.29
N LEU A 73 -26.12 9.95 5.01
CA LEU A 73 -26.79 9.21 3.91
C LEU A 73 -26.22 7.79 3.74
N GLY A 74 -25.14 7.42 4.45
CA GLY A 74 -24.46 6.14 4.27
C GLY A 74 -23.76 6.03 2.90
N GLU A 75 -23.53 7.16 2.23
CA GLU A 75 -22.76 7.21 0.99
C GLU A 75 -21.26 7.21 1.33
N ASP A 76 -20.60 6.06 1.16
CA ASP A 76 -19.15 5.94 1.24
C ASP A 76 -18.48 6.90 0.26
N ASN A 77 -17.31 7.43 0.64
CA ASN A 77 -16.46 8.32 -0.18
C ASN A 77 -15.84 7.58 -1.39
N THR A 78 -16.67 6.94 -2.20
CA THR A 78 -16.23 6.10 -3.33
C THR A 78 -15.31 6.82 -4.31
N ALA A 79 -15.46 8.14 -4.48
CA ALA A 79 -14.62 8.93 -5.37
C ALA A 79 -13.21 9.14 -4.80
N ASP A 80 -13.12 9.47 -3.52
CA ASP A 80 -11.83 9.71 -2.83
C ASP A 80 -11.07 8.39 -2.67
N ASP A 81 -11.77 7.31 -2.31
CA ASP A 81 -11.20 5.96 -2.25
C ASP A 81 -10.69 5.48 -3.61
N ALA A 82 -11.43 5.75 -4.69
CA ALA A 82 -11.00 5.41 -6.04
C ALA A 82 -9.73 6.17 -6.48
N GLU A 83 -9.56 7.42 -6.05
CA GLU A 83 -8.33 8.18 -6.29
C GLU A 83 -7.16 7.64 -5.47
N GLU A 84 -7.39 7.24 -4.23
CA GLU A 84 -6.37 6.59 -3.40
C GLU A 84 -5.93 5.26 -4.00
N PHE A 85 -6.88 4.44 -4.46
CA PHE A 85 -6.58 3.18 -5.14
C PHE A 85 -5.79 3.39 -6.44
N LYS A 86 -6.09 4.43 -7.21
CA LYS A 86 -5.32 4.77 -8.41
C LYS A 86 -3.87 5.15 -8.07
N LYS A 87 -3.63 5.89 -7.00
CA LYS A 87 -2.27 6.20 -6.53
C LYS A 87 -1.51 4.95 -6.15
N LYS A 88 -2.13 4.07 -5.32
CA LYS A 88 -1.53 2.78 -4.94
C LYS A 88 -1.25 1.89 -6.14
N LEU A 89 -2.11 1.90 -7.16
CA LEU A 89 -1.92 1.15 -8.40
C LEU A 89 -0.71 1.64 -9.21
N GLN A 90 -0.43 2.95 -9.21
CA GLN A 90 0.76 3.51 -9.87
C GLN A 90 2.06 3.06 -9.20
N GLU A 91 2.06 2.93 -7.87
CA GLU A 91 3.21 2.48 -7.07
C GLU A 91 3.37 0.95 -7.10
N LEU A 92 2.34 0.22 -7.53
CA LEU A 92 2.33 -1.24 -7.50
C LEU A 92 3.34 -1.82 -8.52
N GLN A 93 4.21 -2.71 -8.02
CA GLN A 93 5.10 -3.51 -8.85
C GLN A 93 4.35 -4.76 -9.35
N ALA A 94 3.72 -4.64 -10.51
CA ALA A 94 2.96 -5.73 -11.13
C ALA A 94 2.98 -5.58 -12.66
N GLY A 95 2.81 -6.69 -13.37
CA GLY A 95 2.69 -6.71 -14.82
C GLY A 95 1.48 -5.92 -15.33
N ASP A 96 1.57 -5.47 -16.59
CA ASP A 96 0.56 -4.61 -17.22
C ASP A 96 -0.84 -5.22 -17.21
N GLU A 97 -0.95 -6.54 -17.43
CA GLU A 97 -2.23 -7.26 -17.42
C GLU A 97 -2.93 -7.16 -16.04
N VAL A 98 -2.15 -7.28 -14.96
CA VAL A 98 -2.68 -7.17 -13.60
C VAL A 98 -3.13 -5.74 -13.31
N LYS A 99 -2.31 -4.76 -13.69
CA LYS A 99 -2.65 -3.33 -13.53
C LYS A 99 -3.91 -2.96 -14.30
N GLU A 100 -4.07 -3.48 -15.50
CA GLU A 100 -5.27 -3.24 -16.31
C GLU A 100 -6.53 -3.84 -15.65
N LYS A 101 -6.43 -5.06 -15.12
CA LYS A 101 -7.55 -5.68 -14.39
C LYS A 101 -7.94 -4.88 -13.15
N ILE A 102 -6.96 -4.46 -12.35
CA ILE A 102 -7.22 -3.65 -11.15
C ILE A 102 -7.83 -2.29 -11.53
N SER A 103 -7.32 -1.65 -12.57
CA SER A 103 -7.85 -0.36 -13.07
C SER A 103 -9.32 -0.47 -13.48
N LYS A 104 -9.70 -1.55 -14.18
CA LYS A 104 -11.11 -1.81 -14.55
C LYS A 104 -12.01 -1.98 -13.32
N GLU A 105 -11.54 -2.66 -12.28
CA GLU A 105 -12.33 -2.82 -11.05
C GLU A 105 -12.42 -1.50 -10.26
N ILE A 106 -11.37 -0.66 -10.26
CA ILE A 106 -11.42 0.69 -9.67
C ILE A 106 -12.44 1.58 -10.41
N GLU A 107 -12.49 1.53 -11.74
CA GLU A 107 -13.48 2.26 -12.52
C GLU A 107 -14.90 1.75 -12.25
N ARG A 108 -15.08 0.45 -12.13
CA ARG A 108 -16.35 -0.14 -11.73
C ARG A 108 -16.77 0.34 -10.34
N PHE A 109 -15.86 0.33 -9.36
CA PHE A 109 -16.09 0.82 -8.01
C PHE A 109 -16.54 2.30 -8.01
N LYS A 110 -15.87 3.15 -8.82
CA LYS A 110 -16.24 4.56 -8.97
C LYS A 110 -17.64 4.77 -9.52
N ASN A 111 -18.08 3.89 -10.43
CA ASN A 111 -19.36 4.01 -11.15
C ASN A 111 -20.53 3.32 -10.43
N THR A 112 -20.28 2.55 -9.37
CA THR A 112 -21.30 1.82 -8.61
C THR A 112 -21.86 2.73 -7.52
N ASN A 113 -22.83 3.59 -7.90
CA ASN A 113 -23.35 4.66 -7.04
C ASN A 113 -24.53 4.28 -6.11
N SER A 114 -25.02 3.04 -6.13
CA SER A 114 -26.35 2.75 -5.52
C SER A 114 -26.42 1.58 -4.57
N ASN A 115 -25.35 0.81 -4.38
CA ASN A 115 -25.40 -0.39 -3.55
C ASN A 115 -24.21 -0.47 -2.58
N VAL A 116 -24.44 -0.04 -1.34
CA VAL A 116 -23.42 -0.04 -0.25
C VAL A 116 -22.78 -1.42 -0.10
N SER A 117 -23.57 -2.49 -0.20
CA SER A 117 -23.07 -3.87 -0.07
C SER A 117 -22.15 -4.26 -1.24
N GLU A 118 -22.47 -3.85 -2.48
CA GLU A 118 -21.64 -4.12 -3.64
C GLU A 118 -20.33 -3.32 -3.57
N ASN A 119 -20.40 -2.08 -3.13
CA ASN A 119 -19.22 -1.22 -2.92
C ASN A 119 -18.28 -1.79 -1.88
N ALA A 120 -18.78 -2.30 -0.74
CA ALA A 120 -17.95 -2.93 0.28
C ALA A 120 -17.22 -4.17 -0.25
N VAL A 121 -17.87 -4.99 -1.08
CA VAL A 121 -17.27 -6.17 -1.72
C VAL A 121 -16.20 -5.76 -2.72
N LEU A 122 -16.48 -4.78 -3.59
CA LEU A 122 -15.52 -4.28 -4.57
C LEU A 122 -14.30 -3.64 -3.89
N ARG A 123 -14.52 -2.86 -2.83
CA ARG A 123 -13.47 -2.26 -2.02
C ARG A 123 -12.53 -3.33 -1.47
N GLY A 124 -13.06 -4.34 -0.76
CA GLY A 124 -12.26 -5.42 -0.20
C GLY A 124 -11.49 -6.21 -1.25
N TYR A 125 -12.09 -6.41 -2.43
CA TYR A 125 -11.41 -7.06 -3.56
C TYR A 125 -10.25 -6.22 -4.09
N ILE A 126 -10.44 -4.92 -4.34
CA ILE A 126 -9.40 -4.00 -4.82
C ILE A 126 -8.27 -3.90 -3.78
N GLU A 127 -8.60 -3.73 -2.50
CA GLU A 127 -7.61 -3.70 -1.41
C GLU A 127 -6.78 -4.99 -1.36
N THR A 128 -7.43 -6.14 -1.52
CA THR A 128 -6.73 -7.43 -1.59
C THR A 128 -5.77 -7.50 -2.77
N MET A 129 -6.21 -7.09 -3.96
CA MET A 129 -5.39 -7.10 -5.18
C MET A 129 -4.20 -6.14 -5.09
N LEU A 130 -4.38 -4.95 -4.50
CA LEU A 130 -3.32 -3.97 -4.28
C LEU A 130 -2.31 -4.41 -3.21
N ALA A 131 -2.74 -5.20 -2.23
CA ALA A 131 -1.88 -5.70 -1.16
C ALA A 131 -1.04 -6.93 -1.55
N LEU A 132 -1.33 -7.55 -2.70
CA LEU A 132 -0.58 -8.73 -3.17
C LEU A 132 0.81 -8.33 -3.70
N PRO A 133 1.86 -9.07 -3.34
CA PRO A 133 3.22 -8.82 -3.82
C PRO A 133 3.47 -9.45 -5.19
N TRP A 134 2.88 -8.91 -6.26
CA TRP A 134 2.89 -9.51 -7.61
C TRP A 134 4.29 -9.82 -8.14
N GLU A 135 5.20 -8.86 -8.12
CA GLU A 135 6.56 -9.01 -8.65
C GLU A 135 7.64 -8.82 -7.58
N LYS A 136 7.23 -8.50 -6.35
CA LYS A 136 8.16 -8.30 -5.25
C LYS A 136 8.72 -9.64 -4.79
N LYS A 137 9.99 -9.93 -5.10
CA LYS A 137 10.69 -11.15 -4.72
C LYS A 137 11.70 -10.90 -3.62
N SER A 138 11.88 -11.88 -2.72
CA SER A 138 13.07 -11.95 -1.86
C SER A 138 14.25 -12.46 -2.68
N THR A 139 15.45 -11.99 -2.35
CA THR A 139 16.70 -12.57 -2.87
C THR A 139 16.94 -13.91 -2.19
N ASP A 140 16.93 -14.97 -2.99
CA ASP A 140 17.21 -16.31 -2.49
C ASP A 140 18.72 -16.50 -2.31
N SER A 141 19.14 -17.23 -1.27
CA SER A 141 20.52 -17.68 -1.10
C SER A 141 20.68 -19.08 -1.71
N ASP A 142 21.72 -19.26 -2.50
CA ASP A 142 22.13 -20.56 -3.07
C ASP A 142 23.42 -21.07 -2.39
N ASP A 143 23.78 -20.56 -1.19
CA ASP A 143 24.93 -21.01 -0.44
C ASP A 143 24.64 -22.30 0.34
N LEU A 144 25.07 -23.42 -0.26
CA LEU A 144 24.87 -24.74 0.34
C LEU A 144 25.67 -24.93 1.64
N LYS A 145 26.76 -24.19 1.86
CA LYS A 145 27.56 -24.30 3.10
C LYS A 145 26.82 -23.61 4.25
N GLU A 146 26.29 -22.43 4.00
CA GLU A 146 25.45 -21.71 4.95
C GLU A 146 24.18 -22.51 5.28
N ALA A 147 23.52 -23.05 4.25
CA ALA A 147 22.35 -23.88 4.42
C ALA A 147 22.61 -25.11 5.31
N TRP A 148 23.72 -25.79 5.11
CA TRP A 148 24.14 -26.92 5.96
C TRP A 148 24.35 -26.47 7.41
N LYS A 149 25.02 -25.35 7.62
CA LYS A 149 25.28 -24.80 8.94
C LYS A 149 23.99 -24.49 9.70
N VAL A 150 23.03 -23.79 9.06
CA VAL A 150 21.72 -23.46 9.64
C VAL A 150 20.96 -24.74 10.03
N LEU A 151 20.96 -25.76 9.16
CA LEU A 151 20.31 -27.04 9.45
C LEU A 151 20.98 -27.81 10.60
N GLN A 152 22.32 -27.71 10.73
CA GLN A 152 23.05 -28.38 11.82
C GLN A 152 22.85 -27.69 13.17
N GLU A 153 22.85 -26.37 13.19
CA GLU A 153 22.67 -25.58 14.40
C GLU A 153 21.22 -25.64 14.93
N GLY A 154 20.24 -25.68 14.01
CA GLY A 154 18.82 -25.71 14.35
C GLY A 154 18.29 -27.06 14.80
N HIS A 155 18.94 -28.17 14.45
CA HIS A 155 18.40 -29.52 14.69
C HIS A 155 19.50 -30.50 15.10
N TYR A 156 19.25 -31.21 16.18
CA TYR A 156 20.11 -32.33 16.60
C TYR A 156 19.68 -33.60 15.83
N GLY A 157 20.65 -34.38 15.35
CA GLY A 157 20.37 -35.62 14.59
C GLY A 157 19.72 -35.34 13.22
N LEU A 158 18.69 -36.09 12.87
CA LEU A 158 17.94 -36.02 11.61
C LEU A 158 18.84 -36.05 10.36
N LYS A 159 19.88 -36.89 10.36
CA LYS A 159 20.91 -36.90 9.32
C LYS A 159 20.31 -37.13 7.93
N ASP A 160 19.49 -38.14 7.76
CA ASP A 160 18.89 -38.50 6.45
C ASP A 160 17.99 -37.39 5.92
N VAL A 161 17.24 -36.72 6.83
CA VAL A 161 16.38 -35.59 6.45
C VAL A 161 17.21 -34.39 6.00
N LYS A 162 18.29 -34.07 6.72
CA LYS A 162 19.21 -32.99 6.35
C LYS A 162 19.89 -33.24 5.02
N GLU A 163 20.39 -34.46 4.81
CA GLU A 163 20.97 -34.88 3.54
C GLU A 163 19.98 -34.73 2.39
N ARG A 164 18.74 -35.18 2.58
CA ARG A 164 17.69 -35.05 1.56
C ARG A 164 17.35 -33.58 1.26
N VAL A 165 17.31 -32.73 2.28
CA VAL A 165 17.11 -31.28 2.07
C VAL A 165 18.28 -30.69 1.29
N MET A 166 19.52 -31.09 1.59
CA MET A 166 20.70 -30.60 0.87
C MET A 166 20.74 -31.06 -0.58
N GLU A 167 20.33 -32.32 -0.87
CA GLU A 167 20.15 -32.80 -2.23
C GLU A 167 19.14 -31.92 -3.00
N PHE A 168 17.99 -31.67 -2.37
CA PHE A 168 16.95 -30.80 -2.94
C PHE A 168 17.50 -29.39 -3.27
N LEU A 169 18.19 -28.75 -2.34
CA LEU A 169 18.80 -27.44 -2.53
C LEU A 169 19.89 -27.46 -3.62
N SER A 170 20.66 -28.54 -3.70
CA SER A 170 21.69 -28.74 -4.73
C SER A 170 21.09 -28.87 -6.13
N VAL A 171 20.03 -29.67 -6.29
CA VAL A 171 19.30 -29.82 -7.55
C VAL A 171 18.71 -28.49 -7.97
N ARG A 172 18.08 -27.76 -7.05
CA ARG A 172 17.53 -26.44 -7.32
C ARG A 172 18.60 -25.44 -7.80
N LYS A 173 19.75 -25.43 -7.16
CA LYS A 173 20.90 -24.58 -7.57
C LYS A 173 21.35 -24.90 -8.99
N LEU A 174 21.38 -26.16 -9.39
CA LEU A 174 21.83 -26.61 -10.70
C LEU A 174 20.79 -26.33 -11.80
N THR A 175 19.50 -26.44 -11.49
CA THR A 175 18.44 -26.39 -12.50
C THR A 175 17.95 -24.97 -12.83
N HIS A 176 18.22 -23.98 -11.99
CA HIS A 176 17.86 -22.53 -12.11
C HIS A 176 16.48 -22.16 -12.72
N LYS A 177 15.79 -23.08 -13.41
CA LYS A 177 14.54 -22.86 -14.17
C LYS A 177 13.52 -23.98 -14.04
N GLY A 178 13.71 -24.92 -13.14
CA GLY A 178 12.75 -26.02 -12.95
C GLY A 178 11.56 -25.64 -12.07
N LYS A 179 10.42 -26.35 -12.25
CA LYS A 179 9.34 -26.36 -11.26
C LYS A 179 9.96 -26.70 -9.91
N SER A 180 9.71 -25.89 -8.88
CA SER A 180 10.22 -26.18 -7.53
C SER A 180 9.54 -27.45 -7.02
N PRO A 181 10.27 -28.53 -6.74
CA PRO A 181 9.66 -29.74 -6.23
C PRO A 181 9.06 -29.49 -4.85
N ILE A 182 7.98 -30.19 -4.57
CA ILE A 182 7.28 -30.11 -3.29
C ILE A 182 7.95 -31.10 -2.34
N LEU A 183 8.42 -30.60 -1.18
CA LEU A 183 8.94 -31.45 -0.11
C LEU A 183 7.79 -31.90 0.79
N CYS A 184 7.60 -33.21 0.90
CA CYS A 184 6.62 -33.79 1.82
C CYS A 184 7.33 -34.34 3.06
N LEU A 185 7.03 -33.79 4.25
CA LEU A 185 7.59 -34.21 5.52
C LEU A 185 6.59 -35.11 6.25
N VAL A 186 6.89 -36.39 6.35
CA VAL A 186 6.04 -37.42 6.98
C VAL A 186 6.71 -37.90 8.27
N GLY A 187 5.93 -38.04 9.33
CA GLY A 187 6.43 -38.57 10.62
C GLY A 187 5.46 -38.29 11.78
N PRO A 188 5.70 -38.90 12.95
CA PRO A 188 4.86 -38.72 14.11
C PRO A 188 4.85 -37.27 14.62
N PRO A 189 3.87 -36.87 15.43
CA PRO A 189 3.85 -35.54 16.04
C PRO A 189 5.08 -35.34 16.93
N GLY A 190 5.55 -34.07 17.02
CA GLY A 190 6.69 -33.71 17.87
C GLY A 190 8.08 -34.00 17.29
N THR A 191 8.21 -34.56 16.09
CA THR A 191 9.51 -34.86 15.46
C THR A 191 10.19 -33.66 14.79
N GLY A 192 9.66 -32.47 14.91
CA GLY A 192 10.29 -31.26 14.39
C GLY A 192 9.99 -30.93 12.92
N LYS A 193 8.93 -31.50 12.29
CA LYS A 193 8.56 -31.23 10.89
C LYS A 193 8.39 -29.74 10.58
N THR A 194 7.67 -29.02 11.44
CA THR A 194 7.44 -27.59 11.29
C THR A 194 8.70 -26.77 11.50
N SER A 195 9.56 -27.17 12.45
CA SER A 195 10.81 -26.45 12.71
C SER A 195 11.81 -26.62 11.58
N ILE A 196 11.94 -27.83 11.00
CA ILE A 196 12.86 -28.03 9.88
C ILE A 196 12.42 -27.26 8.62
N ALA A 197 11.11 -27.13 8.36
CA ALA A 197 10.59 -26.30 7.28
C ALA A 197 10.97 -24.81 7.46
N ARG A 198 10.96 -24.31 8.70
CA ARG A 198 11.43 -22.96 9.01
C ARG A 198 12.94 -22.82 8.78
N SER A 199 13.75 -23.77 9.19
CA SER A 199 15.20 -23.74 8.97
C SER A 199 15.56 -23.85 7.49
N ILE A 200 14.77 -24.54 6.68
CA ILE A 200 14.91 -24.54 5.21
C ILE A 200 14.65 -23.13 4.64
N ALA A 201 13.60 -22.45 5.10
CA ALA A 201 13.33 -21.08 4.65
C ALA A 201 14.46 -20.12 5.04
N GLU A 202 14.98 -20.23 6.25
CA GLU A 202 16.10 -19.45 6.76
C GLU A 202 17.37 -19.70 5.94
N ALA A 203 17.71 -20.97 5.71
CA ALA A 203 18.84 -21.37 4.88
C ALA A 203 18.78 -20.84 3.44
N MET A 204 17.59 -20.66 2.91
CA MET A 204 17.34 -20.11 1.57
C MET A 204 17.14 -18.60 1.57
N HIS A 205 17.21 -17.91 2.70
CA HIS A 205 16.84 -16.50 2.89
C HIS A 205 15.42 -16.16 2.41
N LYS A 206 14.50 -17.14 2.44
CA LYS A 206 13.11 -16.95 2.04
C LYS A 206 12.23 -16.48 3.18
N LYS A 207 11.23 -15.68 2.86
CA LYS A 207 10.14 -15.42 3.79
C LYS A 207 9.36 -16.71 4.02
N TYR A 208 9.09 -17.01 5.29
CA TYR A 208 8.39 -18.21 5.72
C TYR A 208 6.95 -17.89 6.09
N VAL A 209 6.01 -18.66 5.56
CA VAL A 209 4.60 -18.60 5.92
C VAL A 209 4.07 -20.00 6.18
N ARG A 210 3.32 -20.16 7.28
CA ARG A 210 2.65 -21.41 7.65
C ARG A 210 1.15 -21.27 7.41
N ILE A 211 0.59 -22.23 6.68
CA ILE A 211 -0.84 -22.39 6.44
C ILE A 211 -1.28 -23.68 7.13
N CYS A 212 -2.08 -23.59 8.18
CA CYS A 212 -2.64 -24.76 8.83
C CYS A 212 -3.91 -25.19 8.08
N LEU A 213 -3.90 -26.40 7.54
CA LEU A 213 -5.02 -26.98 6.80
C LEU A 213 -5.86 -27.91 7.69
N GLY A 214 -5.41 -28.20 8.90
CA GLY A 214 -6.17 -29.02 9.85
C GLY A 214 -7.53 -28.42 10.15
N GLY A 215 -8.59 -29.21 9.92
CA GLY A 215 -9.97 -28.78 10.15
C GLY A 215 -10.61 -27.95 9.05
N VAL A 216 -9.91 -27.66 7.94
CA VAL A 216 -10.51 -27.05 6.74
C VAL A 216 -11.46 -28.06 6.10
N ARG A 217 -12.69 -27.60 5.86
CA ARG A 217 -13.78 -28.43 5.29
C ARG A 217 -14.30 -27.89 3.96
N ASP A 218 -14.17 -26.57 3.75
CA ASP A 218 -14.68 -25.90 2.56
C ASP A 218 -13.50 -25.55 1.62
N GLU A 219 -13.62 -25.93 0.36
CA GLU A 219 -12.63 -25.56 -0.67
C GLU A 219 -12.49 -24.05 -0.82
N ALA A 220 -13.57 -23.29 -0.54
CA ALA A 220 -13.55 -21.84 -0.58
C ALA A 220 -12.60 -21.23 0.46
N GLU A 221 -12.30 -21.91 1.56
CA GLU A 221 -11.26 -21.45 2.48
C GLU A 221 -9.86 -21.44 1.85
N ILE A 222 -9.59 -22.37 0.93
CA ILE A 222 -8.30 -22.47 0.25
C ILE A 222 -8.23 -21.52 -0.94
N ARG A 223 -9.22 -21.59 -1.85
CA ARG A 223 -9.30 -20.79 -3.09
C ARG A 223 -9.77 -19.37 -2.87
N GLY A 224 -10.60 -19.13 -1.84
CA GLY A 224 -11.34 -17.90 -1.63
C GLY A 224 -12.76 -17.97 -2.18
N HIS A 225 -13.60 -17.06 -1.71
CA HIS A 225 -14.98 -16.95 -2.16
C HIS A 225 -15.07 -16.19 -3.49
N ARG A 226 -16.12 -16.48 -4.26
CA ARG A 226 -16.40 -15.68 -5.46
C ARG A 226 -16.65 -14.24 -5.07
N LYS A 227 -16.05 -13.28 -5.79
CA LYS A 227 -16.11 -11.85 -5.50
C LYS A 227 -17.53 -11.25 -5.44
N THR A 228 -18.53 -11.97 -5.93
CA THR A 228 -19.94 -11.54 -5.93
C THR A 228 -20.68 -11.80 -4.63
N TYR A 229 -20.08 -12.55 -3.71
CA TYR A 229 -20.72 -12.83 -2.42
C TYR A 229 -20.43 -11.73 -1.41
N VAL A 230 -21.47 -11.31 -0.69
CA VAL A 230 -21.31 -10.40 0.46
C VAL A 230 -20.51 -11.11 1.54
N GLY A 231 -19.42 -10.49 1.98
CA GLY A 231 -18.47 -11.11 2.91
C GLY A 231 -17.46 -12.06 2.24
N ALA A 232 -17.29 -11.98 0.92
CA ALA A 232 -16.24 -12.72 0.23
C ALA A 232 -14.86 -12.42 0.82
N MET A 233 -14.14 -13.47 1.22
CA MET A 233 -12.78 -13.37 1.75
C MET A 233 -11.79 -14.03 0.80
N PRO A 234 -10.54 -13.52 0.74
CA PRO A 234 -9.48 -14.18 0.00
C PRO A 234 -9.20 -15.56 0.60
N GLY A 235 -8.78 -16.49 -0.24
CA GLY A 235 -8.37 -17.83 0.20
C GLY A 235 -7.11 -17.76 1.08
N ARG A 236 -6.88 -18.81 1.86
CA ARG A 236 -5.72 -18.92 2.78
C ARG A 236 -4.38 -18.77 2.05
N ILE A 237 -4.29 -19.22 0.80
CA ILE A 237 -3.08 -19.07 -0.02
C ILE A 237 -2.82 -17.60 -0.34
N THR A 238 -3.86 -16.88 -0.78
CA THR A 238 -3.77 -15.45 -1.08
C THR A 238 -3.42 -14.64 0.17
N ALA A 239 -4.07 -14.94 1.30
CA ALA A 239 -3.78 -14.30 2.59
C ALA A 239 -2.34 -14.57 3.04
N ALA A 240 -1.82 -15.78 2.82
CA ALA A 240 -0.44 -16.13 3.13
C ALA A 240 0.56 -15.35 2.27
N LEU A 241 0.28 -15.12 0.97
CA LEU A 241 1.10 -14.28 0.10
C LEU A 241 1.12 -12.82 0.56
N GLN A 242 -0.02 -12.28 0.96
CA GLN A 242 -0.10 -10.95 1.54
C GLN A 242 0.74 -10.84 2.83
N GLN A 243 0.62 -11.83 3.72
CA GLN A 243 1.39 -11.89 4.96
C GLN A 243 2.90 -11.98 4.70
N ALA A 244 3.32 -12.76 3.70
CA ALA A 244 4.72 -12.89 3.32
C ALA A 244 5.30 -11.58 2.78
N GLY A 245 4.49 -10.79 2.07
CA GLY A 245 4.90 -9.55 1.42
C GLY A 245 5.90 -9.75 0.27
N VAL A 246 6.03 -11.00 -0.23
CA VAL A 246 6.85 -11.38 -1.39
C VAL A 246 6.14 -12.46 -2.20
N SER A 247 6.41 -12.53 -3.50
CA SER A 247 5.78 -13.49 -4.42
C SER A 247 6.45 -14.86 -4.43
N ASN A 248 7.62 -15.02 -3.79
CA ASN A 248 8.38 -16.27 -3.74
C ASN A 248 8.65 -16.76 -2.30
N PRO A 249 7.67 -16.75 -1.38
CA PRO A 249 7.89 -17.26 -0.02
C PRO A 249 8.07 -18.77 -0.02
N LEU A 250 8.59 -19.31 1.08
CA LEU A 250 8.44 -20.73 1.40
C LEU A 250 7.15 -20.92 2.18
N MET A 251 6.20 -21.62 1.60
CA MET A 251 4.92 -21.94 2.22
C MET A 251 4.96 -23.33 2.85
N LEU A 252 4.65 -23.43 4.13
CA LEU A 252 4.40 -24.69 4.79
C LEU A 252 2.89 -24.94 4.85
N LEU A 253 2.43 -25.97 4.15
CA LEU A 253 1.08 -26.50 4.29
C LEU A 253 1.11 -27.54 5.42
N ASP A 254 0.63 -27.18 6.59
CA ASP A 254 0.70 -28.03 7.79
C ASP A 254 -0.62 -28.75 8.03
N GLU A 255 -0.54 -29.94 8.59
CA GLU A 255 -1.69 -30.79 8.93
C GLU A 255 -2.57 -31.16 7.71
N ILE A 256 -1.95 -31.42 6.57
CA ILE A 256 -2.65 -31.80 5.33
C ILE A 256 -3.41 -33.12 5.48
N ASP A 257 -2.94 -34.01 6.37
CA ASP A 257 -3.54 -35.30 6.71
C ASP A 257 -4.87 -35.16 7.49
N LYS A 258 -5.13 -33.96 8.03
CA LYS A 258 -6.35 -33.66 8.79
C LYS A 258 -7.40 -32.90 7.98
N THR A 259 -7.22 -32.77 6.68
CA THR A 259 -8.24 -32.22 5.79
C THR A 259 -9.34 -33.27 5.61
N SER A 260 -10.58 -32.85 5.67
CA SER A 260 -11.74 -33.72 5.44
C SER A 260 -12.45 -33.33 4.15
N SER A 261 -12.84 -34.30 3.37
CA SER A 261 -13.78 -34.11 2.26
C SER A 261 -15.20 -34.18 2.82
N ASP A 262 -15.91 -33.06 2.79
CA ASP A 262 -17.32 -32.98 3.17
C ASP A 262 -18.18 -32.66 1.94
N TYR A 263 -19.51 -32.71 2.12
CA TYR A 263 -20.53 -32.40 1.12
C TYR A 263 -20.38 -31.01 0.44
N LYS A 264 -19.51 -30.15 0.97
CA LYS A 264 -19.27 -28.76 0.51
C LYS A 264 -18.06 -28.58 -0.41
N GLY A 265 -17.38 -29.65 -0.77
CA GLY A 265 -16.23 -29.58 -1.69
C GLY A 265 -15.10 -30.50 -1.29
N ASP A 266 -14.20 -30.72 -2.24
CA ASP A 266 -12.99 -31.51 -2.05
C ASP A 266 -11.78 -30.61 -1.88
N THR A 267 -11.33 -30.46 -0.64
CA THR A 267 -10.14 -29.67 -0.29
C THR A 267 -8.88 -30.19 -1.01
N ALA A 268 -8.82 -31.48 -1.33
CA ALA A 268 -7.69 -32.06 -2.06
C ALA A 268 -7.65 -31.56 -3.53
N SER A 269 -8.82 -31.46 -4.18
CA SER A 269 -8.91 -30.87 -5.54
C SER A 269 -8.51 -29.41 -5.58
N ALA A 270 -8.87 -28.63 -4.53
CA ALA A 270 -8.43 -27.24 -4.42
C ALA A 270 -6.90 -27.13 -4.27
N LEU A 271 -6.28 -28.03 -3.52
CA LEU A 271 -4.83 -28.07 -3.37
C LEU A 271 -4.10 -28.52 -4.63
N LEU A 272 -4.67 -29.43 -5.43
CA LEU A 272 -4.11 -29.81 -6.71
C LEU A 272 -3.90 -28.61 -7.62
N GLU A 273 -4.92 -27.74 -7.75
CA GLU A 273 -4.82 -26.54 -8.56
C GLU A 273 -3.78 -25.55 -8.05
N VAL A 274 -3.59 -25.47 -6.73
CA VAL A 274 -2.60 -24.58 -6.10
C VAL A 274 -1.18 -25.09 -6.29
N LEU A 275 -0.98 -26.41 -6.35
CA LEU A 275 0.34 -27.05 -6.39
C LEU A 275 0.84 -27.34 -7.81
N ASP A 276 -0.03 -27.22 -8.84
CA ASP A 276 0.29 -27.45 -10.24
C ASP A 276 0.89 -26.19 -10.92
#